data_60685ab9a99769b28ac6aeeaafd87dab
#
_entry.id   60685ab9a99769b28ac6aeeaafd87dab
#
_cell.length_a   1.000
_cell.length_b   1.000
_cell.length_c   1.000
_cell.angle_alpha   90.00
_cell.angle_beta   90.00
_cell.angle_gamma   90.00
#
_symmetry.space_group_name_H-M   'P 1'
#
loop_
_entity.id
_entity.type
_entity.pdbx_description
1 polymer ?
#
loop_
_entity_poly.entity_id
_entity_poly.type
_entity_poly.pdbx_seq_one_letter_code
_entity_poly.pdbx_strand_id
1 'polypeptide(L)'
;MPQSVAGPEIERLIQLLARLPGLGPRSARRVALHLINKREALLAPLSEALRVVGERIVVCGSCGNIDTGDPCAVCRDPRRDPSIIVVVEDVSDLWALERADAVKAPYHVLGGVLSALDGVRPEHLNLDRLVARAAEPGVTEVILALNATVDGQTTAHYVTEVLSHLPVKVTKGLPLPPGLKLF
;
A
#
# COMPACT_ATOMS: atom_id res chain seq x y z
N MET A 1 -8.86 -21.79 -35.10
CA MET A 1 -9.02 -20.74 -34.06
C MET A 1 -10.42 -20.93 -33.47
N PRO A 2 -10.61 -21.12 -32.16
CA PRO A 2 -11.95 -21.17 -31.59
C PRO A 2 -12.63 -19.84 -31.90
N GLN A 3 -13.82 -19.90 -32.53
CA GLN A 3 -14.61 -18.71 -32.80
C GLN A 3 -15.00 -18.07 -31.47
N SER A 4 -14.75 -16.76 -31.32
CA SER A 4 -15.23 -16.01 -30.20
C SER A 4 -16.76 -16.04 -30.20
N VAL A 5 -17.36 -16.46 -29.08
CA VAL A 5 -18.82 -16.58 -28.95
C VAL A 5 -19.43 -15.22 -28.55
N ALA A 6 -18.59 -14.28 -28.13
CA ALA A 6 -18.99 -12.94 -27.66
C ALA A 6 -18.37 -11.86 -28.59
N GLY A 7 -19.00 -10.69 -28.64
CA GLY A 7 -18.43 -9.52 -29.32
C GLY A 7 -17.06 -9.09 -28.76
N PRO A 8 -16.25 -8.36 -29.54
CA PRO A 8 -14.88 -8.03 -29.18
C PRO A 8 -14.77 -7.22 -27.89
N GLU A 9 -15.75 -6.40 -27.58
CA GLU A 9 -15.80 -5.60 -26.34
C GLU A 9 -15.97 -6.50 -25.11
N ILE A 10 -16.82 -7.51 -25.20
CA ILE A 10 -17.05 -8.49 -24.12
C ILE A 10 -15.81 -9.35 -23.92
N GLU A 11 -15.19 -9.81 -25.00
CA GLU A 11 -13.94 -10.57 -24.93
C GLU A 11 -12.82 -9.74 -24.31
N ARG A 12 -12.74 -8.46 -24.67
CA ARG A 12 -11.77 -7.53 -24.06
C ARG A 12 -11.99 -7.38 -22.56
N LEU A 13 -13.24 -7.23 -22.11
CA LEU A 13 -13.58 -7.18 -20.68
C LEU A 13 -13.16 -8.47 -19.96
N ILE A 14 -13.46 -9.64 -20.53
CA ILE A 14 -13.06 -10.94 -19.98
C ILE A 14 -11.53 -11.04 -19.83
N GLN A 15 -10.79 -10.62 -20.88
CA GLN A 15 -9.32 -10.63 -20.85
C GLN A 15 -8.74 -9.73 -19.77
N LEU A 16 -9.31 -8.54 -19.56
CA LEU A 16 -8.88 -7.62 -18.50
C LEU A 16 -9.17 -8.18 -17.11
N LEU A 17 -10.38 -8.72 -16.92
CA LEU A 17 -10.75 -9.37 -15.66
C LEU A 17 -9.86 -10.57 -15.34
N ALA A 18 -9.47 -11.35 -16.37
CA ALA A 18 -8.59 -12.51 -16.19
C ALA A 18 -7.14 -12.16 -15.77
N ARG A 19 -6.76 -10.89 -15.87
CA ARG A 19 -5.45 -10.40 -15.39
C ARG A 19 -5.46 -10.02 -13.90
N LEU A 20 -6.66 -9.94 -13.30
CA LEU A 20 -6.77 -9.61 -11.89
C LEU A 20 -6.35 -10.81 -11.02
N PRO A 21 -5.62 -10.58 -9.92
CA PRO A 21 -5.23 -11.65 -9.00
C PRO A 21 -6.44 -12.45 -8.53
N GLY A 22 -6.32 -13.78 -8.52
CA GLY A 22 -7.40 -14.68 -8.11
C GLY A 22 -8.52 -14.89 -9.15
N LEU A 23 -8.52 -14.20 -10.28
CA LEU A 23 -9.48 -14.37 -11.35
C LEU A 23 -8.86 -15.15 -12.54
N GLY A 24 -9.05 -16.46 -12.55
CA GLY A 24 -8.73 -17.26 -13.73
C GLY A 24 -9.75 -17.06 -14.87
N PRO A 25 -9.46 -17.57 -16.09
CA PRO A 25 -10.30 -17.35 -17.29
C PRO A 25 -11.79 -17.73 -17.13
N ARG A 26 -12.07 -18.82 -16.39
CA ARG A 26 -13.45 -19.25 -16.11
C ARG A 26 -14.18 -18.28 -15.18
N SER A 27 -13.51 -17.83 -14.12
CA SER A 27 -14.06 -16.87 -13.16
C SER A 27 -14.25 -15.50 -13.80
N ALA A 28 -13.30 -15.04 -14.61
CA ALA A 28 -13.40 -13.78 -15.37
C ALA A 28 -14.62 -13.76 -16.29
N ARG A 29 -14.87 -14.86 -17.02
CA ARG A 29 -16.06 -14.98 -17.89
C ARG A 29 -17.35 -14.92 -17.08
N ARG A 30 -17.41 -15.64 -15.94
CA ARG A 30 -18.58 -15.61 -15.06
C ARG A 30 -18.84 -14.22 -14.48
N VAL A 31 -17.78 -13.51 -14.05
CA VAL A 31 -17.88 -12.13 -13.55
C VAL A 31 -18.36 -11.18 -14.65
N ALA A 32 -17.79 -11.27 -15.88
CA ALA A 32 -18.22 -10.44 -16.99
C ALA A 32 -19.71 -10.61 -17.30
N LEU A 33 -20.19 -11.85 -17.39
CA LEU A 33 -21.62 -12.15 -17.62
C LEU A 33 -22.50 -11.63 -16.47
N HIS A 34 -22.05 -11.76 -15.23
CA HIS A 34 -22.77 -11.23 -14.06
C HIS A 34 -22.90 -9.71 -14.12
N LEU A 35 -21.83 -9.01 -14.46
CA LEU A 35 -21.84 -7.54 -14.61
C LEU A 35 -22.76 -7.11 -15.74
N ILE A 36 -22.70 -7.78 -16.90
CA ILE A 36 -23.55 -7.48 -18.07
C ILE A 36 -25.03 -7.66 -17.73
N ASN A 37 -25.38 -8.77 -17.05
CA ASN A 37 -26.76 -9.06 -16.65
C ASN A 37 -27.28 -8.07 -15.58
N LYS A 38 -26.39 -7.44 -14.82
CA LYS A 38 -26.72 -6.44 -13.80
C LYS A 38 -26.17 -5.05 -14.18
N ARG A 39 -26.42 -4.65 -15.42
CA ARG A 39 -25.84 -3.47 -16.03
C ARG A 39 -25.99 -2.21 -15.17
N GLU A 40 -27.23 -1.88 -14.80
CA GLU A 40 -27.50 -0.65 -14.03
C GLU A 40 -27.08 -0.75 -12.56
N ALA A 41 -27.24 -1.93 -11.97
CA ALA A 41 -26.95 -2.13 -10.55
C ALA A 41 -25.46 -2.32 -10.23
N LEU A 42 -24.68 -2.86 -11.18
CA LEU A 42 -23.28 -3.18 -10.93
C LEU A 42 -22.33 -2.63 -12.01
N LEU A 43 -22.57 -2.88 -13.30
CA LEU A 43 -21.62 -2.53 -14.35
C LEU A 43 -21.43 -1.02 -14.45
N ALA A 44 -22.52 -0.26 -14.49
CA ALA A 44 -22.43 1.19 -14.61
C ALA A 44 -21.78 1.85 -13.39
N PRO A 45 -22.17 1.58 -12.13
CA PRO A 45 -21.50 2.16 -10.98
C PRO A 45 -20.04 1.70 -10.80
N LEU A 46 -19.71 0.45 -11.14
CA LEU A 46 -18.34 -0.03 -11.11
C LEU A 46 -17.47 0.70 -12.14
N SER A 47 -17.98 0.86 -13.37
CA SER A 47 -17.28 1.58 -14.43
C SER A 47 -17.00 3.02 -14.03
N GLU A 48 -17.98 3.71 -13.45
CA GLU A 48 -17.82 5.08 -12.96
C GLU A 48 -16.83 5.16 -11.79
N ALA A 49 -16.90 4.22 -10.83
CA ALA A 49 -15.95 4.18 -9.72
C ALA A 49 -14.51 3.99 -10.20
N LEU A 50 -14.28 3.07 -11.16
CA LEU A 50 -12.96 2.85 -11.76
C LEU A 50 -12.46 4.10 -12.49
N ARG A 51 -13.31 4.79 -13.24
CA ARG A 51 -12.96 6.03 -13.92
C ARG A 51 -12.53 7.12 -12.93
N VAL A 52 -13.36 7.36 -11.90
CA VAL A 52 -13.09 8.40 -10.88
C VAL A 52 -11.81 8.11 -10.11
N VAL A 53 -11.58 6.85 -9.71
CA VAL A 53 -10.33 6.45 -9.04
C VAL A 53 -9.15 6.66 -9.97
N GLY A 54 -9.23 6.22 -11.23
CA GLY A 54 -8.15 6.37 -12.21
C GLY A 54 -7.75 7.82 -12.47
N GLU A 55 -8.71 8.76 -12.39
CA GLU A 55 -8.46 10.20 -12.60
C GLU A 55 -7.92 10.91 -11.35
N ARG A 56 -8.25 10.42 -10.14
CA ARG A 56 -7.98 11.13 -8.88
C ARG A 56 -6.89 10.51 -8.02
N ILE A 57 -6.48 9.28 -8.34
CA ILE A 57 -5.50 8.57 -7.53
C ILE A 57 -4.16 9.32 -7.53
N VAL A 58 -3.64 9.58 -6.34
CA VAL A 58 -2.33 10.21 -6.12
C VAL A 58 -1.55 9.48 -5.05
N VAL A 59 -0.23 9.54 -5.15
CA VAL A 59 0.68 9.10 -4.10
C VAL A 59 0.92 10.29 -3.18
N CYS A 60 0.62 10.12 -1.89
CA CYS A 60 0.82 11.18 -0.90
C CYS A 60 2.28 11.62 -0.82
N GLY A 61 2.51 12.91 -1.05
CA GLY A 61 3.83 13.52 -1.01
C GLY A 61 4.52 13.42 0.35
N SER A 62 3.77 13.28 1.45
CA SER A 62 4.34 13.14 2.79
C SER A 62 4.69 11.71 3.15
N CYS A 63 3.78 10.75 2.99
CA CYS A 63 3.94 9.41 3.55
C CYS A 63 4.05 8.27 2.53
N GLY A 64 3.79 8.52 1.24
CA GLY A 64 3.78 7.49 0.20
C GLY A 64 2.50 6.65 0.13
N ASN A 65 1.48 6.94 0.96
CA ASN A 65 0.16 6.29 0.84
C ASN A 65 -0.51 6.64 -0.48
N ILE A 66 -1.41 5.79 -0.93
CA ILE A 66 -2.28 6.03 -2.10
C ILE A 66 -3.61 6.57 -1.62
N ASP A 67 -4.04 7.73 -2.16
CA ASP A 67 -5.31 8.39 -1.81
C ASP A 67 -5.81 9.19 -3.03
N THR A 68 -6.91 9.88 -2.89
CA THR A 68 -7.46 10.83 -3.87
C THR A 68 -7.19 12.29 -3.49
N GLY A 69 -6.37 12.54 -2.51
CA GLY A 69 -5.91 13.86 -2.07
C GLY A 69 -4.48 13.83 -1.53
N ASP A 70 -3.76 14.93 -1.68
CA ASP A 70 -2.43 15.13 -1.13
C ASP A 70 -2.38 16.43 -0.30
N PRO A 71 -2.04 16.34 1.01
CA PRO A 71 -1.75 15.16 1.81
C PRO A 71 -2.95 14.20 1.94
N CYS A 72 -2.67 12.89 2.13
CA CYS A 72 -3.72 11.87 2.28
C CYS A 72 -4.54 12.06 3.58
N ALA A 73 -5.68 11.37 3.68
CA ALA A 73 -6.55 11.44 4.86
C ALA A 73 -5.83 11.08 6.16
N VAL A 74 -4.90 10.12 6.11
CA VAL A 74 -4.08 9.71 7.26
C VAL A 74 -3.15 10.84 7.71
N CYS A 75 -2.46 11.51 6.78
CA CYS A 75 -1.55 12.61 7.10
C CYS A 75 -2.28 13.89 7.57
N ARG A 76 -3.54 14.07 7.20
CA ARG A 76 -4.36 15.21 7.61
C ARG A 76 -5.06 15.03 8.97
N ASP A 77 -5.05 13.83 9.54
CA ASP A 77 -5.72 13.57 10.82
C ASP A 77 -4.94 14.18 12.01
N PRO A 78 -5.45 15.27 12.63
CA PRO A 78 -4.76 15.96 13.70
C PRO A 78 -4.72 15.18 15.04
N ARG A 79 -5.42 14.06 15.12
CA ARG A 79 -5.46 13.22 16.34
C ARG A 79 -4.27 12.28 16.44
N ARG A 80 -3.41 12.26 15.41
CA ARG A 80 -2.23 11.40 15.39
C ARG A 80 -1.08 12.03 16.15
N ASP A 81 -0.34 11.19 16.85
CA ASP A 81 0.87 11.61 17.56
C ASP A 81 1.99 11.92 16.55
N PRO A 82 2.35 13.18 16.35
CA PRO A 82 3.37 13.56 15.37
C PRO A 82 4.79 13.22 15.81
N SER A 83 5.00 12.83 17.07
CA SER A 83 6.32 12.47 17.59
C SER A 83 6.79 11.08 17.15
N ILE A 84 5.91 10.27 16.56
CA ILE A 84 6.17 8.91 16.14
C ILE A 84 5.96 8.79 14.63
N ILE A 85 6.83 8.05 13.93
CA ILE A 85 6.63 7.65 12.55
C ILE A 85 6.59 6.12 12.47
N VAL A 86 5.52 5.56 11.91
CA VAL A 86 5.41 4.11 11.67
C VAL A 86 5.79 3.81 10.22
N VAL A 87 6.86 3.06 10.04
CA VAL A 87 7.39 2.68 8.72
C VAL A 87 6.83 1.33 8.32
N VAL A 88 6.23 1.24 7.14
CA VAL A 88 5.68 0.02 6.55
C VAL A 88 6.30 -0.26 5.18
N GLU A 89 6.22 -1.51 4.72
CA GLU A 89 6.78 -1.91 3.42
C GLU A 89 5.98 -1.29 2.27
N ASP A 90 4.67 -1.48 2.29
CA ASP A 90 3.78 -0.98 1.24
C ASP A 90 2.45 -0.42 1.77
N VAL A 91 1.62 0.03 0.85
CA VAL A 91 0.32 0.66 1.15
C VAL A 91 -0.67 -0.35 1.74
N SER A 92 -0.56 -1.65 1.40
CA SER A 92 -1.47 -2.68 1.92
C SER A 92 -1.28 -2.89 3.41
N ASP A 93 -0.03 -2.81 3.90
CA ASP A 93 0.30 -2.89 5.32
C ASP A 93 -0.27 -1.69 6.09
N LEU A 94 -0.10 -0.47 5.53
CA LEU A 94 -0.69 0.74 6.11
C LEU A 94 -2.20 0.57 6.26
N TRP A 95 -2.89 0.15 5.19
CA TRP A 95 -4.35 -0.03 5.22
C TRP A 95 -4.79 -1.14 6.18
N ALA A 96 -3.97 -2.19 6.34
CA ALA A 96 -4.25 -3.25 7.30
C ALA A 96 -4.15 -2.73 8.75
N LEU A 97 -3.11 -1.96 9.07
CA LEU A 97 -2.92 -1.34 10.38
C LEU A 97 -4.00 -0.31 10.71
N GLU A 98 -4.41 0.50 9.73
CA GLU A 98 -5.52 1.45 9.88
C GLU A 98 -6.85 0.76 10.17
N ARG A 99 -7.18 -0.31 9.44
CA ARG A 99 -8.40 -1.09 9.69
C ARG A 99 -8.40 -1.75 11.06
N ALA A 100 -7.23 -2.12 11.55
CA ALA A 100 -7.07 -2.71 12.89
C ALA A 100 -7.08 -1.66 14.00
N ASP A 101 -7.07 -0.36 13.67
CA ASP A 101 -6.91 0.75 14.61
C ASP A 101 -5.69 0.59 15.53
N ALA A 102 -4.62 0.00 14.99
CA ALA A 102 -3.48 -0.46 15.76
C ALA A 102 -2.61 0.68 16.29
N VAL A 103 -2.51 1.79 15.54
CA VAL A 103 -1.62 2.91 15.86
C VAL A 103 -2.25 4.24 15.46
N LYS A 104 -2.12 5.24 16.34
CA LYS A 104 -2.53 6.63 16.09
C LYS A 104 -1.32 7.52 15.83
N ALA A 105 -0.50 7.15 14.89
CA ALA A 105 0.69 7.90 14.47
C ALA A 105 0.73 8.05 12.93
N PRO A 106 1.48 9.03 12.39
CA PRO A 106 1.78 9.12 10.98
C PRO A 106 2.54 7.89 10.47
N TYR A 107 2.25 7.50 9.22
CA TYR A 107 2.96 6.42 8.56
C TYR A 107 4.01 6.94 7.58
N HIS A 108 4.92 6.04 7.19
CA HIS A 108 5.81 6.20 6.06
C HIS A 108 5.89 4.87 5.29
N VAL A 109 5.53 4.92 4.01
CA VAL A 109 5.57 3.76 3.10
C VAL A 109 6.91 3.75 2.38
N LEU A 110 7.69 2.69 2.56
CA LEU A 110 8.99 2.51 1.90
C LEU A 110 8.84 2.27 0.40
N GLY A 111 7.76 1.61 -0.03
CA GLY A 111 7.53 1.20 -1.40
C GLY A 111 8.13 -0.15 -1.76
N GLY A 112 8.56 -0.92 -0.75
CA GLY A 112 9.11 -2.27 -0.89
C GLY A 112 10.13 -2.61 0.19
N VAL A 113 10.87 -3.68 -0.03
CA VAL A 113 11.99 -4.16 0.81
C VAL A 113 13.23 -4.36 -0.04
N LEU A 114 14.39 -4.29 0.56
CA LEU A 114 15.65 -4.65 -0.08
C LEU A 114 15.62 -6.13 -0.45
N SER A 115 15.84 -6.45 -1.73
CA SER A 115 15.89 -7.83 -2.22
C SER A 115 16.96 -7.96 -3.30
N ALA A 116 17.98 -8.75 -3.00
CA ALA A 116 19.01 -9.03 -3.96
C ALA A 116 18.50 -9.89 -5.14
N LEU A 117 17.51 -10.74 -4.88
CA LEU A 117 16.91 -11.62 -5.89
C LEU A 117 16.05 -10.82 -6.88
N ASP A 118 15.27 -9.85 -6.37
CA ASP A 118 14.40 -9.01 -7.20
C ASP A 118 15.09 -7.74 -7.68
N GLY A 119 16.36 -7.54 -7.31
CA GLY A 119 17.15 -6.38 -7.69
C GLY A 119 16.69 -5.07 -7.03
N VAL A 120 15.95 -5.14 -5.91
CA VAL A 120 15.52 -3.96 -5.17
C VAL A 120 16.65 -3.45 -4.30
N ARG A 121 17.07 -2.21 -4.58
CA ARG A 121 18.18 -1.51 -3.92
C ARG A 121 17.68 -0.34 -3.09
N PRO A 122 18.51 0.26 -2.22
CA PRO A 122 18.12 1.41 -1.40
C PRO A 122 17.53 2.59 -2.18
N GLU A 123 18.05 2.86 -3.38
CA GLU A 123 17.58 3.94 -4.26
C GLU A 123 16.16 3.73 -4.80
N HIS A 124 15.63 2.52 -4.70
CA HIS A 124 14.24 2.21 -5.10
C HIS A 124 13.24 2.44 -3.97
N LEU A 125 13.73 2.67 -2.74
CA LEU A 125 12.90 2.89 -1.55
C LEU A 125 12.80 4.38 -1.21
N ASN A 126 11.71 4.78 -0.55
CA ASN A 126 11.49 6.16 -0.11
C ASN A 126 12.33 6.55 1.12
N LEU A 127 13.62 6.23 1.13
CA LEU A 127 14.49 6.43 2.30
C LEU A 127 14.84 7.90 2.54
N ASP A 128 15.17 8.66 1.51
CA ASP A 128 15.54 10.08 1.65
C ASP A 128 14.42 10.89 2.31
N ARG A 129 13.18 10.59 1.93
CA ARG A 129 12.00 11.21 2.52
C ARG A 129 11.80 10.79 3.97
N LEU A 130 12.07 9.51 4.30
CA LEU A 130 12.03 9.03 5.69
C LEU A 130 13.05 9.78 6.56
N VAL A 131 14.29 9.90 6.10
CA VAL A 131 15.37 10.63 6.78
C VAL A 131 14.96 12.08 7.01
N ALA A 132 14.45 12.77 5.99
CA ALA A 132 14.01 14.16 6.12
C ALA A 132 12.90 14.32 7.17
N ARG A 133 11.91 13.43 7.18
CA ARG A 133 10.82 13.44 8.15
C ARG A 133 11.28 13.08 9.56
N ALA A 134 12.17 12.11 9.70
CA ALA A 134 12.72 11.72 11.00
C ALA A 134 13.62 12.82 11.62
N ALA A 135 14.16 13.72 10.80
CA ALA A 135 14.93 14.87 11.23
C ALA A 135 14.05 16.08 11.63
N GLU A 136 12.73 16.03 11.41
CA GLU A 136 11.82 17.12 11.78
C GLU A 136 11.79 17.33 13.30
N PRO A 137 11.76 18.61 13.77
CA PRO A 137 11.65 18.89 15.19
C PRO A 137 10.38 18.27 15.80
N GLY A 138 10.55 17.54 16.90
CA GLY A 138 9.43 16.88 17.59
C GLY A 138 9.28 15.40 17.28
N VAL A 139 9.90 14.87 16.24
CA VAL A 139 9.96 13.43 16.01
C VAL A 139 10.98 12.81 16.97
N THR A 140 10.53 11.84 17.75
CA THR A 140 11.34 11.18 18.79
C THR A 140 11.50 9.69 18.56
N GLU A 141 10.59 9.07 17.80
CA GLU A 141 10.61 7.63 17.56
C GLU A 141 10.22 7.27 16.12
N VAL A 142 10.95 6.31 15.56
CA VAL A 142 10.61 5.63 14.30
C VAL A 142 10.37 4.15 14.58
N ILE A 143 9.17 3.66 14.32
CA ILE A 143 8.77 2.26 14.51
C ILE A 143 8.81 1.55 13.17
N LEU A 144 9.66 0.55 13.04
CA LEU A 144 9.77 -0.26 11.83
C LEU A 144 8.77 -1.43 11.90
N ALA A 145 7.63 -1.28 11.23
CA ALA A 145 6.58 -2.29 11.13
C ALA A 145 6.72 -3.07 9.81
N LEU A 146 7.89 -3.68 9.61
CA LEU A 146 8.22 -4.47 8.43
C LEU A 146 7.92 -5.96 8.68
N ASN A 147 7.68 -6.71 7.61
CA ASN A 147 7.40 -8.14 7.70
C ASN A 147 8.58 -8.93 8.28
N ALA A 148 8.30 -10.01 9.00
CA ALA A 148 9.32 -10.86 9.62
C ALA A 148 9.97 -11.83 8.62
N THR A 149 10.21 -11.35 7.38
CA THR A 149 10.96 -12.05 6.33
C THR A 149 12.44 -11.71 6.42
N VAL A 150 13.29 -12.46 5.71
CA VAL A 150 14.72 -12.15 5.62
C VAL A 150 14.95 -10.77 5.01
N ASP A 151 14.24 -10.46 3.93
CA ASP A 151 14.34 -9.17 3.24
C ASP A 151 13.80 -8.02 4.12
N GLY A 152 12.68 -8.22 4.83
CA GLY A 152 12.16 -7.26 5.78
C GLY A 152 13.11 -6.99 6.94
N GLN A 153 13.76 -8.02 7.50
CA GLN A 153 14.77 -7.85 8.57
C GLN A 153 16.03 -7.15 8.06
N THR A 154 16.49 -7.50 6.86
CA THR A 154 17.63 -6.83 6.20
C THR A 154 17.31 -5.34 5.99
N THR A 155 16.11 -5.06 5.50
CA THR A 155 15.64 -3.69 5.30
C THR A 155 15.54 -2.94 6.63
N ALA A 156 15.01 -3.57 7.68
CA ALA A 156 14.94 -2.96 9.01
C ALA A 156 16.32 -2.65 9.58
N HIS A 157 17.31 -3.51 9.34
CA HIS A 157 18.70 -3.24 9.74
C HIS A 157 19.27 -2.04 9.00
N TYR A 158 19.12 -2.03 7.68
CA TYR A 158 19.60 -0.94 6.83
C TYR A 158 18.96 0.41 7.21
N VAL A 159 17.62 0.46 7.40
CA VAL A 159 16.92 1.68 7.82
C VAL A 159 17.42 2.16 9.20
N THR A 160 17.68 1.23 10.13
CA THR A 160 18.24 1.56 11.45
C THR A 160 19.62 2.21 11.31
N GLU A 161 20.46 1.69 10.43
CA GLU A 161 21.79 2.26 10.18
C GLU A 161 21.70 3.66 9.53
N VAL A 162 20.84 3.82 8.52
CA VAL A 162 20.60 5.12 7.88
C VAL A 162 20.11 6.18 8.88
N LEU A 163 19.28 5.83 9.85
CA LEU A 163 18.75 6.75 10.85
C LEU A 163 19.67 6.95 12.06
N SER A 164 20.78 6.21 12.18
CA SER A 164 21.65 6.19 13.37
C SER A 164 22.28 7.55 13.72
N HIS A 165 22.41 8.44 12.75
CA HIS A 165 22.93 9.79 12.93
C HIS A 165 21.90 10.82 13.43
N LEU A 166 20.61 10.44 13.48
CA LEU A 166 19.52 11.29 13.93
C LEU A 166 19.21 11.02 15.43
N PRO A 167 18.75 12.04 16.17
CA PRO A 167 18.39 11.90 17.58
C PRO A 167 17.02 11.23 17.78
N VAL A 168 16.73 10.17 17.04
CA VAL A 168 15.46 9.43 17.10
C VAL A 168 15.70 8.00 17.59
N LYS A 169 14.78 7.50 18.40
CA LYS A 169 14.77 6.09 18.80
C LYS A 169 14.20 5.25 17.64
N VAL A 170 14.89 4.20 17.23
CA VAL A 170 14.40 3.24 16.25
C VAL A 170 13.95 1.96 16.96
N THR A 171 12.65 1.64 16.84
CA THR A 171 12.04 0.44 17.42
C THR A 171 11.67 -0.53 16.30
N LYS A 172 12.02 -1.81 16.42
CA LYS A 172 11.66 -2.86 15.46
C LYS A 172 10.41 -3.60 15.94
N GLY A 173 9.42 -3.70 15.09
CA GLY A 173 8.13 -4.32 15.37
C GLY A 173 7.15 -3.38 16.07
N LEU A 174 5.87 -3.49 15.67
CA LEU A 174 4.78 -2.86 16.39
C LEU A 174 4.47 -3.70 17.63
N PRO A 175 4.15 -3.07 18.77
CA PRO A 175 3.45 -3.74 19.84
C PRO A 175 2.02 -4.03 19.34
N LEU A 176 1.88 -5.11 18.56
CA LEU A 176 0.57 -5.53 18.06
C LEU A 176 -0.30 -5.98 19.22
N PRO A 177 -1.58 -5.59 19.25
CA PRO A 177 -2.53 -6.16 20.19
C PRO A 177 -2.56 -7.69 20.02
N PRO A 178 -2.75 -8.46 21.11
CA PRO A 178 -2.73 -9.91 21.05
C PRO A 178 -3.79 -10.41 20.06
N GLY A 179 -3.35 -11.14 19.03
CA GLY A 179 -4.19 -11.70 17.98
C GLY A 179 -4.02 -11.10 16.58
N LEU A 180 -3.37 -9.98 16.41
CA LEU A 180 -3.01 -9.43 15.11
C LEU A 180 -1.68 -10.03 14.65
N LYS A 181 -1.71 -10.82 13.58
CA LYS A 181 -0.49 -11.23 12.85
C LYS A 181 -0.39 -10.34 11.61
N LEU A 182 0.72 -9.65 11.43
CA LEU A 182 1.13 -9.19 10.10
C LEU A 182 1.47 -10.47 9.31
N PHE A 183 0.76 -10.70 8.23
CA PHE A 183 0.90 -11.86 7.38
C PHE A 183 2.17 -11.80 6.57
#